data_f8f830508de7466d9db240854a5d8965
#
_entry.id   f8f830508de7466d9db240854a5d8965
#
_cell.length_a   1.000
_cell.length_b   1.000
_cell.length_c   1.000
_cell.angle_alpha   90.00
_cell.angle_beta   90.00
_cell.angle_gamma   90.00
#
_symmetry.space_group_name_H-M   'P 1'
#
loop_
_entity.id
_entity.type
_entity.pdbx_description
1 polymer ?
#
loop_
_entity_poly.entity_id
_entity_poly.type
_entity_poly.pdbx_seq_one_letter_code
_entity_poly.pdbx_strand_id
1 'polypeptide(L)'
;MRHRTALLVVMLALGAPAASAQVDLGRALGAAVDLGKAASVSDDEVKQYAKQMRAYEEKNRQKVAAPGSAAAQRLARLADRYRNYDGLQLNFKVYETKQVNANASADGSIRFYSGLMDMMTDDELLFILGHEIGHVKNGHSAKAMRTALATSGVRKAAAASNSTVGTIAESQMGGLLEAVVNAQHSQGQETESDDYGMRFLKVNKLNTAAAASSLRKLAGLSKGGTGTSILSSHPDPGARAQRMDKAK
;
A
#
# COMPACT_ATOMS: atom_id res chain seq x y z
N MET A 1 80.92 -16.09 -26.50
CA MET A 1 79.71 -16.15 -27.26
C MET A 1 78.60 -16.75 -26.39
N ARG A 2 77.73 -15.95 -25.83
CA ARG A 2 76.63 -16.44 -24.94
C ARG A 2 75.30 -15.89 -25.54
N HIS A 3 74.51 -16.77 -26.08
CA HIS A 3 73.17 -16.47 -26.57
C HIS A 3 72.20 -16.31 -25.38
N ARG A 4 71.59 -15.14 -25.26
CA ARG A 4 70.47 -14.90 -24.33
C ARG A 4 69.15 -15.08 -25.10
N THR A 5 68.46 -16.14 -24.79
CA THR A 5 67.10 -16.40 -25.26
C THR A 5 66.13 -15.56 -24.44
N ALA A 6 65.43 -14.63 -25.08
CA ALA A 6 64.37 -13.88 -24.44
C ALA A 6 63.06 -14.69 -24.44
N LEU A 7 62.53 -14.94 -23.25
CA LEU A 7 61.23 -15.62 -23.06
C LEU A 7 60.12 -14.59 -23.17
N LEU A 8 59.29 -14.71 -24.15
CA LEU A 8 58.11 -13.85 -24.35
C LEU A 8 56.97 -14.44 -23.52
N VAL A 9 56.58 -13.77 -22.43
CA VAL A 9 55.41 -14.15 -21.64
C VAL A 9 54.21 -13.52 -22.29
N VAL A 10 53.37 -14.32 -22.93
CA VAL A 10 52.03 -13.95 -23.41
C VAL A 10 51.07 -14.04 -22.25
N MET A 11 50.64 -12.86 -21.73
CA MET A 11 49.52 -12.83 -20.78
C MET A 11 48.21 -13.01 -21.54
N LEU A 12 47.58 -14.16 -21.37
CA LEU A 12 46.17 -14.38 -21.74
C LEU A 12 45.30 -13.60 -20.74
N ALA A 13 44.69 -12.52 -21.17
CA ALA A 13 43.60 -11.90 -20.46
C ALA A 13 42.34 -12.77 -20.57
N LEU A 14 42.05 -13.50 -19.52
CA LEU A 14 40.77 -14.19 -19.36
C LEU A 14 39.66 -13.14 -19.22
N GLY A 15 38.96 -12.87 -20.31
CA GLY A 15 37.74 -12.08 -20.30
C GLY A 15 36.67 -12.79 -19.46
N ALA A 16 36.22 -12.18 -18.37
CA ALA A 16 35.05 -12.64 -17.66
C ALA A 16 33.85 -12.64 -18.60
N PRO A 17 33.01 -13.70 -18.61
CA PRO A 17 31.79 -13.68 -19.40
C PRO A 17 30.87 -12.60 -18.83
N ALA A 18 30.50 -11.64 -19.68
CA ALA A 18 29.38 -10.75 -19.42
C ALA A 18 28.16 -11.64 -19.21
N ALA A 19 27.62 -11.64 -17.99
CA ALA A 19 26.34 -12.27 -17.69
C ALA A 19 25.29 -11.51 -18.52
N SER A 20 24.98 -12.01 -19.70
CA SER A 20 23.82 -11.59 -20.47
C SER A 20 22.60 -11.96 -19.62
N ALA A 21 21.95 -10.96 -19.05
CA ALA A 21 20.64 -11.11 -18.47
C ALA A 21 19.69 -11.53 -19.60
N GLN A 22 19.57 -12.84 -19.82
CA GLN A 22 18.51 -13.39 -20.64
C GLN A 22 17.20 -13.05 -19.92
N VAL A 23 16.52 -12.03 -20.42
CA VAL A 23 15.13 -11.76 -20.04
C VAL A 23 14.37 -13.02 -20.42
N ASP A 24 13.89 -13.76 -19.42
CA ASP A 24 13.07 -14.93 -19.64
C ASP A 24 11.75 -14.49 -20.30
N LEU A 25 11.72 -14.61 -21.62
CA LEU A 25 10.59 -14.17 -22.45
C LEU A 25 9.30 -14.90 -22.04
N GLY A 26 9.40 -16.11 -21.51
CA GLY A 26 8.27 -16.87 -20.97
C GLY A 26 7.70 -16.21 -19.71
N ARG A 27 8.56 -15.72 -18.80
CA ARG A 27 8.15 -14.96 -17.63
C ARG A 27 7.60 -13.59 -18.01
N ALA A 28 8.22 -12.90 -18.97
CA ALA A 28 7.74 -11.61 -19.44
C ALA A 28 6.37 -11.72 -20.15
N LEU A 29 6.16 -12.74 -20.97
CA LEU A 29 4.88 -13.03 -21.60
C LEU A 29 3.83 -13.49 -20.58
N GLY A 30 4.20 -14.30 -19.59
CA GLY A 30 3.33 -14.69 -18.48
C GLY A 30 2.87 -13.47 -17.68
N ALA A 31 3.79 -12.58 -17.32
CA ALA A 31 3.49 -11.33 -16.63
C ALA A 31 2.60 -10.39 -17.46
N ALA A 32 2.83 -10.30 -18.78
CA ALA A 32 2.00 -9.48 -19.68
C ALA A 32 0.58 -10.04 -19.84
N VAL A 33 0.43 -11.36 -19.90
CA VAL A 33 -0.87 -12.05 -19.93
C VAL A 33 -1.61 -11.87 -18.59
N ASP A 34 -0.91 -11.92 -17.47
CA ASP A 34 -1.50 -11.72 -16.15
C ASP A 34 -1.87 -10.24 -15.91
N LEU A 35 -1.09 -9.29 -16.42
CA LEU A 35 -1.45 -7.87 -16.45
C LEU A 35 -2.67 -7.60 -17.36
N GLY A 36 -2.76 -8.24 -18.52
CA GLY A 36 -3.93 -8.16 -19.39
C GLY A 36 -5.20 -8.72 -18.72
N LYS A 37 -5.07 -9.79 -17.94
CA LYS A 37 -6.15 -10.35 -17.12
C LYS A 37 -6.51 -9.46 -15.92
N ALA A 38 -5.54 -8.78 -15.31
CA ALA A 38 -5.77 -7.79 -14.26
C ALA A 38 -6.60 -6.60 -14.77
N ALA A 39 -6.31 -6.13 -16.00
CA ALA A 39 -7.06 -5.08 -16.66
C ALA A 39 -8.52 -5.46 -17.00
N SER A 40 -8.85 -6.74 -17.04
CA SER A 40 -10.21 -7.24 -17.34
C SER A 40 -11.12 -7.36 -16.10
N VAL A 41 -10.63 -7.05 -14.88
CA VAL A 41 -11.46 -7.03 -13.66
C VAL A 41 -12.17 -5.69 -13.58
N SER A 42 -13.49 -5.71 -13.59
CA SER A 42 -14.31 -4.50 -13.46
C SER A 42 -14.12 -3.84 -12.08
N ASP A 43 -14.43 -2.56 -11.99
CA ASP A 43 -14.37 -1.82 -10.71
C ASP A 43 -15.27 -2.43 -9.64
N ASP A 44 -16.45 -2.93 -10.04
CA ASP A 44 -17.38 -3.56 -9.10
C ASP A 44 -16.88 -4.89 -8.59
N GLU A 45 -16.25 -5.71 -9.44
CA GLU A 45 -15.59 -6.95 -9.00
C GLU A 45 -14.43 -6.64 -8.03
N VAL A 46 -13.61 -5.63 -8.33
CA VAL A 46 -12.52 -5.19 -7.43
C VAL A 46 -13.08 -4.81 -6.07
N LYS A 47 -14.16 -4.03 -6.01
CA LYS A 47 -14.81 -3.65 -4.75
C LYS A 47 -15.39 -4.87 -4.00
N GLN A 48 -15.97 -5.83 -4.71
CA GLN A 48 -16.50 -7.05 -4.09
C GLN A 48 -15.39 -7.90 -3.48
N TYR A 49 -14.29 -8.11 -4.19
CA TYR A 49 -13.12 -8.82 -3.66
C TYR A 49 -12.50 -8.07 -2.47
N ALA A 50 -12.43 -6.75 -2.54
CA ALA A 50 -11.96 -5.92 -1.43
C ALA A 50 -12.83 -6.08 -0.17
N LYS A 51 -14.16 -6.11 -0.32
CA LYS A 51 -15.10 -6.37 0.79
C LYS A 51 -14.90 -7.76 1.40
N GLN A 52 -14.76 -8.79 0.57
CA GLN A 52 -14.53 -10.16 1.04
C GLN A 52 -13.20 -10.28 1.80
N MET A 53 -12.13 -9.69 1.25
CA MET A 53 -10.82 -9.63 1.88
C MET A 53 -10.88 -8.91 3.23
N ARG A 54 -11.55 -7.77 3.29
CA ARG A 54 -11.70 -7.01 4.53
C ARG A 54 -12.50 -7.78 5.60
N ALA A 55 -13.57 -8.44 5.19
CA ALA A 55 -14.36 -9.29 6.10
C ALA A 55 -13.52 -10.46 6.65
N TYR A 56 -12.70 -11.09 5.80
CA TYR A 56 -11.79 -12.15 6.23
C TYR A 56 -10.73 -11.63 7.20
N GLU A 57 -10.11 -10.48 6.92
CA GLU A 57 -9.11 -9.85 7.77
C GLU A 57 -9.69 -9.53 9.16
N GLU A 58 -10.87 -8.92 9.22
CA GLU A 58 -11.56 -8.57 10.46
C GLU A 58 -12.02 -9.80 11.27
N LYS A 59 -12.33 -10.91 10.60
CA LYS A 59 -12.71 -12.16 11.27
C LYS A 59 -11.51 -12.93 11.82
N ASN A 60 -10.39 -12.97 11.06
CA ASN A 60 -9.33 -13.95 11.28
C ASN A 60 -7.98 -13.36 11.70
N ARG A 61 -7.73 -12.07 11.46
CA ARG A 61 -6.39 -11.46 11.59
C ARG A 61 -6.35 -10.22 12.47
N GLN A 62 -7.44 -9.45 12.53
CA GLN A 62 -7.45 -8.16 13.20
C GLN A 62 -8.58 -8.08 14.22
N LYS A 63 -8.26 -7.57 15.40
CA LYS A 63 -9.26 -7.25 16.40
C LYS A 63 -9.81 -5.85 16.13
N VAL A 64 -11.05 -5.77 15.71
CA VAL A 64 -11.74 -4.48 15.52
C VAL A 64 -12.09 -3.91 16.90
N ALA A 65 -11.76 -2.64 17.12
CA ALA A 65 -12.09 -1.94 18.35
C ALA A 65 -13.61 -1.86 18.55
N ALA A 66 -14.06 -2.14 19.76
CA ALA A 66 -15.47 -2.00 20.11
C ALA A 66 -15.94 -0.55 19.87
N PRO A 67 -17.17 -0.31 19.38
CA PRO A 67 -17.67 1.03 19.09
C PRO A 67 -17.61 1.99 20.29
N GLY A 68 -17.71 1.47 21.52
CA GLY A 68 -17.60 2.24 22.76
C GLY A 68 -16.18 2.48 23.25
N SER A 69 -15.14 1.94 22.59
CA SER A 69 -13.75 2.16 23.00
C SER A 69 -13.30 3.60 22.72
N ALA A 70 -12.36 4.10 23.51
CA ALA A 70 -11.82 5.45 23.36
C ALA A 70 -11.25 5.70 21.94
N ALA A 71 -10.54 4.70 21.36
CA ALA A 71 -9.96 4.80 20.03
C ALA A 71 -11.07 4.85 18.94
N ALA A 72 -12.10 3.99 19.02
CA ALA A 72 -13.20 4.01 18.07
C ALA A 72 -14.00 5.32 18.15
N GLN A 73 -14.29 5.81 19.35
CA GLN A 73 -14.96 7.09 19.55
C GLN A 73 -14.12 8.27 19.04
N ARG A 74 -12.80 8.25 19.26
CA ARG A 74 -11.89 9.26 18.73
C ARG A 74 -11.92 9.30 17.22
N LEU A 75 -11.79 8.13 16.55
CA LEU A 75 -11.88 8.04 15.10
C LEU A 75 -13.24 8.50 14.58
N ALA A 76 -14.34 8.13 15.22
CA ALA A 76 -15.68 8.52 14.83
C ALA A 76 -15.84 10.05 14.84
N ARG A 77 -15.37 10.72 15.90
CA ARG A 77 -15.40 12.20 15.96
C ARG A 77 -14.63 12.85 14.81
N LEU A 78 -13.53 12.28 14.39
CA LEU A 78 -12.66 12.82 13.33
C LEU A 78 -13.20 12.52 11.93
N ALA A 79 -13.72 11.31 11.70
CA ALA A 79 -13.91 10.76 10.37
C ALA A 79 -15.38 10.60 9.93
N ASP A 80 -16.35 10.49 10.85
CA ASP A 80 -17.73 10.11 10.47
C ASP A 80 -18.42 11.09 9.52
N ARG A 81 -18.10 12.38 9.60
CA ARG A 81 -18.63 13.39 8.68
C ARG A 81 -18.13 13.20 7.22
N TYR A 82 -17.12 12.39 7.02
CA TYR A 82 -16.51 12.13 5.72
C TYR A 82 -16.95 10.79 5.11
N ARG A 83 -17.98 10.11 5.66
CA ARG A 83 -18.47 8.83 5.11
C ARG A 83 -18.92 8.93 3.65
N ASN A 84 -19.43 10.08 3.26
CA ASN A 84 -19.83 10.40 1.88
C ASN A 84 -19.01 11.60 1.40
N TYR A 85 -17.74 11.39 1.09
CA TYR A 85 -16.82 12.47 0.74
C TYR A 85 -16.30 12.33 -0.69
N ASP A 86 -16.33 13.41 -1.45
CA ASP A 86 -15.81 13.52 -2.82
C ASP A 86 -16.32 12.40 -3.77
N GLY A 87 -17.60 12.01 -3.64
CA GLY A 87 -18.24 10.95 -4.43
C GLY A 87 -17.90 9.53 -3.98
N LEU A 88 -17.15 9.37 -2.89
CA LEU A 88 -16.79 8.06 -2.33
C LEU A 88 -17.74 7.67 -1.20
N GLN A 89 -17.98 6.36 -1.08
CA GLN A 89 -18.62 5.73 0.08
C GLN A 89 -17.53 5.16 0.96
N LEU A 90 -17.27 5.78 2.12
CA LEU A 90 -16.17 5.43 3.00
C LEU A 90 -16.68 4.81 4.31
N ASN A 91 -15.93 3.89 4.87
CA ASN A 91 -16.18 3.38 6.21
C ASN A 91 -14.89 3.29 7.01
N PHE A 92 -14.97 3.64 8.28
CA PHE A 92 -13.83 3.80 9.15
C PHE A 92 -13.94 2.87 10.35
N LYS A 93 -12.86 2.16 10.67
CA LYS A 93 -12.74 1.35 11.89
C LYS A 93 -11.32 1.42 12.44
N VAL A 94 -11.17 1.10 13.71
CA VAL A 94 -9.87 0.98 14.37
C VAL A 94 -9.55 -0.51 14.55
N TYR A 95 -8.31 -0.90 14.25
CA TYR A 95 -7.74 -2.18 14.64
C TYR A 95 -6.94 -2.03 15.94
N GLU A 96 -7.27 -2.84 16.95
CA GLU A 96 -6.58 -2.85 18.24
C GLU A 96 -5.24 -3.58 18.11
N THR A 97 -4.18 -2.83 17.87
CA THR A 97 -2.81 -3.36 17.72
C THR A 97 -1.78 -2.29 18.00
N LYS A 98 -0.61 -2.68 18.49
CA LYS A 98 0.54 -1.77 18.68
C LYS A 98 1.25 -1.38 17.39
N GLN A 99 0.92 -2.00 16.27
CA GLN A 99 1.50 -1.65 14.99
C GLN A 99 1.13 -0.21 14.62
N VAL A 100 2.09 0.50 14.03
CA VAL A 100 1.88 1.85 13.49
C VAL A 100 1.51 1.71 12.03
N ASN A 101 0.21 1.86 11.72
CA ASN A 101 -0.29 1.76 10.33
C ASN A 101 -1.66 2.43 10.17
N ALA A 102 -1.96 2.81 8.93
CA ALA A 102 -3.30 2.99 8.38
C ALA A 102 -3.32 2.41 6.98
N ASN A 103 -4.47 2.03 6.47
CA ASN A 103 -4.60 1.57 5.09
C ASN A 103 -6.00 1.79 4.55
N ALA A 104 -6.08 1.97 3.23
CA ALA A 104 -7.31 2.07 2.48
C ALA A 104 -7.48 0.89 1.53
N SER A 105 -8.71 0.43 1.36
CA SER A 105 -9.09 -0.63 0.43
C SER A 105 -9.99 -0.11 -0.68
N ALA A 106 -10.03 -0.83 -1.79
CA ALA A 106 -10.75 -0.43 -3.01
C ALA A 106 -12.28 -0.28 -2.82
N ASP A 107 -12.83 -0.88 -1.77
CA ASP A 107 -14.25 -0.74 -1.41
C ASP A 107 -14.57 0.53 -0.58
N GLY A 108 -13.57 1.39 -0.33
CA GLY A 108 -13.71 2.58 0.51
C GLY A 108 -13.52 2.32 2.00
N SER A 109 -13.13 1.10 2.40
CA SER A 109 -12.76 0.79 3.78
C SER A 109 -11.42 1.41 4.14
N ILE A 110 -11.39 2.26 5.17
CA ILE A 110 -10.16 2.83 5.74
C ILE A 110 -10.02 2.33 7.17
N ARG A 111 -8.84 1.83 7.51
CA ARG A 111 -8.52 1.26 8.82
C ARG A 111 -7.38 2.00 9.45
N PHE A 112 -7.58 2.44 10.68
CA PHE A 112 -6.56 3.02 11.53
C PHE A 112 -6.11 2.00 12.57
N TYR A 113 -4.84 1.89 12.81
CA TYR A 113 -4.30 1.02 13.84
C TYR A 113 -4.13 1.81 15.13
N SER A 114 -4.50 1.26 16.28
CA SER A 114 -4.44 2.00 17.55
C SER A 114 -3.02 2.50 17.86
N GLY A 115 -1.98 1.75 17.49
CA GLY A 115 -0.60 2.23 17.67
C GLY A 115 -0.25 3.49 16.88
N LEU A 116 -0.84 3.68 15.69
CA LEU A 116 -0.73 4.95 14.94
C LEU A 116 -1.50 6.07 15.67
N MET A 117 -2.72 5.77 16.12
CA MET A 117 -3.56 6.75 16.79
C MET A 117 -2.94 7.24 18.10
N ASP A 118 -2.26 6.37 18.84
CA ASP A 118 -1.58 6.73 20.08
C ASP A 118 -0.40 7.70 19.84
N MET A 119 0.25 7.59 18.67
CA MET A 119 1.40 8.42 18.31
C MET A 119 1.01 9.79 17.73
N MET A 120 -0.16 9.89 17.10
CA MET A 120 -0.57 11.06 16.31
C MET A 120 -1.57 11.95 17.07
N THR A 121 -1.47 13.26 16.84
CA THR A 121 -2.51 14.21 17.23
C THR A 121 -3.74 14.07 16.34
N ASP A 122 -4.87 14.70 16.71
CA ASP A 122 -6.10 14.68 15.90
C ASP A 122 -5.88 15.34 14.53
N ASP A 123 -5.14 16.46 14.47
CA ASP A 123 -4.80 17.11 13.21
C ASP A 123 -3.95 16.23 12.30
N GLU A 124 -2.98 15.51 12.87
CA GLU A 124 -2.12 14.58 12.12
C GLU A 124 -2.92 13.38 11.61
N LEU A 125 -3.87 12.86 12.40
CA LEU A 125 -4.78 11.81 11.96
C LEU A 125 -5.69 12.28 10.82
N LEU A 126 -6.11 13.55 10.82
CA LEU A 126 -6.90 14.13 9.73
C LEU A 126 -6.09 14.25 8.43
N PHE A 127 -4.78 14.57 8.50
CA PHE A 127 -3.93 14.49 7.31
C PHE A 127 -3.83 13.04 6.79
N ILE A 128 -3.56 12.08 7.67
CA ILE A 128 -3.49 10.66 7.30
C ILE A 128 -4.83 10.20 6.71
N LEU A 129 -5.95 10.59 7.29
CA LEU A 129 -7.28 10.32 6.73
C LEU A 129 -7.41 10.84 5.30
N GLY A 130 -7.03 12.10 5.06
CA GLY A 130 -7.04 12.69 3.72
C GLY A 130 -6.12 11.95 2.74
N HIS A 131 -4.95 11.51 3.20
CA HIS A 131 -4.00 10.71 2.42
C HIS A 131 -4.60 9.35 2.03
N GLU A 132 -5.22 8.62 2.96
CA GLU A 132 -5.89 7.34 2.69
C GLU A 132 -7.09 7.50 1.75
N ILE A 133 -7.89 8.59 1.91
CA ILE A 133 -8.95 8.92 0.95
C ILE A 133 -8.34 9.17 -0.44
N GLY A 134 -7.17 9.81 -0.52
CA GLY A 134 -6.41 10.02 -1.74
C GLY A 134 -6.08 8.70 -2.46
N HIS A 135 -5.64 7.67 -1.73
CA HIS A 135 -5.38 6.34 -2.30
C HIS A 135 -6.65 5.70 -2.90
N VAL A 136 -7.80 5.87 -2.25
CA VAL A 136 -9.09 5.38 -2.79
C VAL A 136 -9.47 6.18 -4.02
N LYS A 137 -9.47 7.51 -3.92
CA LYS A 137 -9.94 8.43 -4.98
C LYS A 137 -9.13 8.33 -6.26
N ASN A 138 -7.81 8.21 -6.15
CA ASN A 138 -6.89 8.09 -7.28
C ASN A 138 -6.80 6.63 -7.81
N GLY A 139 -7.55 5.69 -7.25
CA GLY A 139 -7.60 4.30 -7.71
C GLY A 139 -6.37 3.47 -7.35
N HIS A 140 -5.50 3.94 -6.46
CA HIS A 140 -4.29 3.23 -6.05
C HIS A 140 -4.62 1.90 -5.37
N SER A 141 -5.58 1.90 -4.43
CA SER A 141 -6.05 0.69 -3.76
C SER A 141 -6.70 -0.30 -4.75
N ALA A 142 -7.43 0.19 -5.75
CA ALA A 142 -8.00 -0.64 -6.79
C ALA A 142 -6.92 -1.27 -7.69
N LYS A 143 -5.88 -0.50 -8.03
CA LYS A 143 -4.73 -1.01 -8.78
C LYS A 143 -3.98 -2.09 -8.01
N ALA A 144 -3.71 -1.87 -6.73
CA ALA A 144 -3.07 -2.87 -5.85
C ALA A 144 -3.90 -4.16 -5.79
N MET A 145 -5.22 -4.07 -5.63
CA MET A 145 -6.13 -5.22 -5.63
C MET A 145 -6.11 -5.96 -6.96
N ARG A 146 -6.16 -5.26 -8.11
CA ARG A 146 -6.07 -5.90 -9.43
C ARG A 146 -4.76 -6.66 -9.60
N THR A 147 -3.64 -6.05 -9.20
CA THR A 147 -2.33 -6.71 -9.24
C THR A 147 -2.30 -7.96 -8.37
N ALA A 148 -2.81 -7.87 -7.13
CA ALA A 148 -2.88 -9.02 -6.23
C ALA A 148 -3.77 -10.15 -6.78
N LEU A 149 -4.92 -9.83 -7.38
CA LEU A 149 -5.79 -10.80 -8.03
C LEU A 149 -5.12 -11.49 -9.23
N ALA A 150 -4.30 -10.76 -10.00
CA ALA A 150 -3.56 -11.31 -11.12
C ALA A 150 -2.45 -12.26 -10.68
N THR A 151 -1.73 -11.90 -9.61
CA THR A 151 -0.53 -12.62 -9.15
C THR A 151 -0.83 -13.77 -8.19
N SER A 152 -1.92 -13.72 -7.41
CA SER A 152 -2.25 -14.70 -6.36
C SER A 152 -2.89 -16.00 -6.88
N GLY A 153 -3.23 -16.10 -8.18
CA GLY A 153 -3.95 -17.26 -8.72
C GLY A 153 -5.41 -17.41 -8.21
N VAL A 154 -5.83 -16.56 -7.28
CA VAL A 154 -7.16 -16.56 -6.66
C VAL A 154 -8.26 -16.48 -7.70
N ARG A 155 -8.05 -15.74 -8.78
CA ARG A 155 -9.02 -15.58 -9.86
C ARG A 155 -9.26 -16.86 -10.65
N LYS A 156 -8.22 -17.69 -10.87
CA LYS A 156 -8.37 -18.99 -11.55
C LYS A 156 -9.25 -19.93 -10.75
N ALA A 157 -9.09 -19.89 -9.42
CA ALA A 157 -9.87 -20.75 -8.53
C ALA A 157 -11.31 -20.23 -8.34
N ALA A 158 -11.52 -18.92 -8.31
CA ALA A 158 -12.87 -18.33 -8.26
C ALA A 158 -13.67 -18.60 -9.54
N ALA A 159 -13.03 -18.53 -10.73
CA ALA A 159 -13.64 -18.87 -12.01
C ALA A 159 -14.05 -20.35 -12.12
N ALA A 160 -13.34 -21.25 -11.45
CA ALA A 160 -13.69 -22.66 -11.41
C ALA A 160 -14.96 -22.96 -10.59
N SER A 161 -15.44 -22.02 -9.79
CA SER A 161 -16.61 -22.20 -8.90
C SER A 161 -17.97 -21.79 -9.52
N ASN A 162 -18.03 -21.51 -10.83
CA ASN A 162 -19.25 -21.15 -11.58
C ASN A 162 -20.06 -19.95 -11.02
N SER A 163 -19.47 -19.09 -10.20
CA SER A 163 -20.15 -17.90 -9.66
C SER A 163 -19.78 -16.65 -10.46
N THR A 164 -20.74 -15.78 -10.74
CA THR A 164 -20.58 -14.56 -11.53
C THR A 164 -19.67 -13.50 -10.89
N VAL A 165 -19.54 -13.53 -9.56
CA VAL A 165 -18.42 -12.95 -8.79
C VAL A 165 -17.98 -14.06 -7.84
N GLY A 166 -16.88 -14.75 -8.17
CA GLY A 166 -16.44 -15.92 -7.45
C GLY A 166 -16.24 -15.60 -5.97
N THR A 167 -16.87 -16.38 -5.09
CA THR A 167 -16.51 -16.37 -3.67
C THR A 167 -15.10 -16.92 -3.55
N ILE A 168 -14.18 -16.13 -3.05
CA ILE A 168 -12.81 -16.59 -2.78
C ILE A 168 -12.87 -17.57 -1.60
N ALA A 169 -12.35 -18.77 -1.80
CA ALA A 169 -12.24 -19.74 -0.73
C ALA A 169 -11.38 -19.17 0.43
N GLU A 170 -11.77 -19.43 1.66
CA GLU A 170 -11.09 -18.90 2.87
C GLU A 170 -9.58 -19.24 2.87
N SER A 171 -9.21 -20.43 2.35
CA SER A 171 -7.81 -20.85 2.18
C SER A 171 -6.99 -19.98 1.23
N GLN A 172 -7.63 -19.28 0.30
CA GLN A 172 -6.96 -18.42 -0.70
C GLN A 172 -6.98 -16.95 -0.28
N MET A 173 -7.91 -16.57 0.59
CA MET A 173 -8.08 -15.21 1.05
C MET A 173 -6.85 -14.69 1.81
N GLY A 174 -6.17 -15.58 2.57
CA GLY A 174 -4.93 -15.25 3.25
C GLY A 174 -3.82 -14.80 2.29
N GLY A 175 -3.64 -15.52 1.19
CA GLY A 175 -2.64 -15.16 0.16
C GLY A 175 -2.98 -13.87 -0.58
N LEU A 176 -4.27 -13.61 -0.85
CA LEU A 176 -4.71 -12.36 -1.45
C LEU A 176 -4.46 -11.17 -0.50
N LEU A 177 -4.80 -11.32 0.77
CA LEU A 177 -4.55 -10.30 1.79
C LEU A 177 -3.06 -9.99 1.89
N GLU A 178 -2.20 -11.01 1.93
CA GLU A 178 -0.75 -10.84 1.97
C GLU A 178 -0.22 -10.11 0.74
N ALA A 179 -0.71 -10.45 -0.46
CA ALA A 179 -0.33 -9.80 -1.70
C ALA A 179 -0.72 -8.32 -1.73
N VAL A 180 -1.90 -7.96 -1.19
CA VAL A 180 -2.35 -6.56 -1.08
C VAL A 180 -1.56 -5.80 -0.02
N VAL A 181 -1.35 -6.40 1.16
CA VAL A 181 -0.60 -5.75 2.26
C VAL A 181 0.86 -5.51 1.90
N ASN A 182 1.47 -6.42 1.12
CA ASN A 182 2.84 -6.29 0.65
C ASN A 182 2.99 -5.40 -0.60
N ALA A 183 1.89 -4.96 -1.21
CA ALA A 183 1.94 -4.02 -2.32
C ALA A 183 2.43 -2.66 -1.82
N GLN A 184 3.58 -2.23 -2.31
CA GLN A 184 4.11 -0.89 -2.05
C GLN A 184 3.49 0.12 -3.00
N HIS A 185 3.13 1.28 -2.47
CA HIS A 185 2.80 2.41 -3.31
C HIS A 185 4.06 3.01 -3.94
N SER A 186 3.97 3.39 -5.21
CA SER A 186 5.07 4.10 -5.87
C SER A 186 5.21 5.52 -5.30
N GLN A 187 6.40 6.13 -5.43
CA GLN A 187 6.62 7.52 -5.01
C GLN A 187 5.64 8.50 -5.67
N GLY A 188 5.24 8.23 -6.93
CA GLY A 188 4.20 9.01 -7.61
C GLY A 188 2.84 8.92 -6.92
N GLN A 189 2.41 7.71 -6.58
CA GLN A 189 1.15 7.47 -5.84
C GLN A 189 1.16 8.11 -4.45
N GLU A 190 2.31 8.06 -3.76
CA GLU A 190 2.47 8.75 -2.48
C GLU A 190 2.37 10.27 -2.64
N THR A 191 2.98 10.81 -3.70
CA THR A 191 2.90 12.24 -4.03
C THR A 191 1.46 12.68 -4.29
N GLU A 192 0.72 11.92 -5.10
CA GLU A 192 -0.68 12.19 -5.41
C GLU A 192 -1.58 12.11 -4.16
N SER A 193 -1.33 11.14 -3.28
CA SER A 193 -2.08 10.98 -2.03
C SER A 193 -1.75 12.04 -1.00
N ASP A 194 -0.49 12.47 -0.90
CA ASP A 194 -0.10 13.62 -0.07
C ASP A 194 -0.74 14.93 -0.54
N ASP A 195 -0.75 15.17 -1.86
CA ASP A 195 -1.39 16.35 -2.44
C ASP A 195 -2.90 16.33 -2.20
N TYR A 196 -3.51 15.15 -2.28
CA TYR A 196 -4.90 14.98 -1.90
C TYR A 196 -5.12 15.27 -0.41
N GLY A 197 -4.29 14.73 0.48
CA GLY A 197 -4.33 14.98 1.91
C GLY A 197 -4.18 16.47 2.26
N MET A 198 -3.23 17.16 1.61
CA MET A 198 -3.06 18.61 1.76
C MET A 198 -4.30 19.38 1.28
N ARG A 199 -4.85 19.02 0.11
CA ARG A 199 -6.08 19.62 -0.40
C ARG A 199 -7.26 19.36 0.53
N PHE A 200 -7.38 18.14 1.07
CA PHE A 200 -8.39 17.78 2.06
C PHE A 200 -8.31 18.69 3.30
N LEU A 201 -7.12 18.92 3.85
CA LEU A 201 -6.96 19.84 4.97
C LEU A 201 -7.38 21.27 4.60
N LYS A 202 -6.93 21.78 3.45
CA LYS A 202 -7.26 23.16 3.01
C LYS A 202 -8.76 23.37 2.80
N VAL A 203 -9.42 22.46 2.07
CA VAL A 203 -10.86 22.57 1.76
C VAL A 203 -11.71 22.49 3.04
N ASN A 204 -11.30 21.67 3.98
CA ASN A 204 -12.00 21.52 5.27
C ASN A 204 -11.57 22.53 6.34
N LYS A 205 -10.70 23.49 6.00
CA LYS A 205 -10.17 24.54 6.93
C LYS A 205 -9.48 23.92 8.15
N LEU A 206 -8.73 22.86 7.95
CA LEU A 206 -7.98 22.14 8.96
C LEU A 206 -6.51 22.60 8.99
N ASN A 207 -5.77 22.19 10.02
CA ASN A 207 -4.38 22.56 10.21
C ASN A 207 -3.45 21.91 9.16
N THR A 208 -2.98 22.69 8.20
CA THR A 208 -2.09 22.20 7.12
C THR A 208 -0.69 21.86 7.60
N ALA A 209 -0.23 22.40 8.75
CA ALA A 209 1.07 22.05 9.32
C ALA A 209 1.14 20.58 9.77
N ALA A 210 -0.01 19.95 10.02
CA ALA A 210 -0.13 18.56 10.42
C ALA A 210 0.40 17.58 9.36
N ALA A 211 0.37 17.95 8.07
CA ALA A 211 0.90 17.14 6.99
C ALA A 211 2.40 16.84 7.17
N ALA A 212 3.20 17.86 7.29
CA ALA A 212 4.64 17.69 7.49
C ALA A 212 4.97 17.12 8.88
N SER A 213 4.21 17.48 9.91
CA SER A 213 4.41 17.00 11.27
C SER A 213 4.20 15.47 11.37
N SER A 214 3.09 14.95 10.84
CA SER A 214 2.82 13.51 10.83
C SER A 214 3.90 12.71 10.09
N LEU A 215 4.30 13.17 8.90
CA LEU A 215 5.33 12.52 8.09
C LEU A 215 6.71 12.52 8.79
N ARG A 216 7.08 13.58 9.54
CA ARG A 216 8.29 13.59 10.35
C ARG A 216 8.26 12.56 11.47
N LYS A 217 7.12 12.40 12.15
CA LYS A 217 6.95 11.36 13.16
C LYS A 217 7.14 9.97 12.56
N LEU A 218 6.55 9.70 11.39
CA LEU A 218 6.73 8.45 10.66
C LEU A 218 8.20 8.24 10.25
N ALA A 219 8.89 9.28 9.77
CA ALA A 219 10.31 9.21 9.43
C ALA A 219 11.19 8.87 10.64
N GLY A 220 10.78 9.28 11.84
CA GLY A 220 11.47 8.94 13.09
C GLY A 220 11.49 7.44 13.37
N LEU A 221 10.48 6.69 12.93
CA LEU A 221 10.40 5.24 13.12
C LEU A 221 11.45 4.48 12.31
N SER A 222 11.86 4.99 11.15
CA SER A 222 12.91 4.38 10.30
C SER A 222 14.24 4.28 11.02
N LYS A 223 14.53 5.18 11.95
CA LYS A 223 15.80 5.22 12.71
C LYS A 223 15.84 4.21 13.85
N GLY A 224 14.68 3.69 14.27
CA GLY A 224 14.57 2.77 15.41
C GLY A 224 14.71 1.28 15.07
N GLY A 225 14.95 0.92 13.81
CA GLY A 225 15.11 -0.49 13.38
C GLY A 225 13.85 -1.35 13.48
N THR A 226 12.73 -0.79 13.92
CA THR A 226 11.45 -1.48 13.93
C THR A 226 10.82 -1.34 12.55
N GLY A 227 10.88 -2.40 11.73
CA GLY A 227 10.16 -2.47 10.46
C GLY A 227 8.66 -2.28 10.71
N THR A 228 8.21 -1.03 10.62
CA THR A 228 6.79 -0.71 10.78
C THR A 228 6.08 -0.97 9.47
N SER A 229 4.89 -1.57 9.51
CA SER A 229 4.10 -1.89 8.31
C SER A 229 3.80 -0.66 7.45
N ILE A 230 3.66 0.53 8.08
CA ILE A 230 3.42 1.78 7.35
C ILE A 230 4.59 2.20 6.46
N LEU A 231 5.84 1.97 6.89
CA LEU A 231 7.02 2.31 6.08
C LEU A 231 7.21 1.35 4.90
N SER A 232 6.71 0.12 5.03
CA SER A 232 6.74 -0.87 3.94
C SER A 232 5.74 -0.55 2.83
N SER A 233 4.56 -0.04 3.18
CA SER A 233 3.51 0.33 2.21
C SER A 233 3.63 1.77 1.70
N HIS A 234 4.15 2.70 2.53
CA HIS A 234 4.27 4.13 2.26
C HIS A 234 5.72 4.60 2.40
N PRO A 235 6.55 4.47 1.35
CA PRO A 235 7.97 4.77 1.43
C PRO A 235 8.28 6.26 1.60
N ASP A 236 9.49 6.54 2.08
CA ASP A 236 10.17 7.82 2.15
C ASP A 236 9.39 8.97 2.84
N PRO A 237 8.90 8.78 4.07
CA PRO A 237 8.18 9.84 4.77
C PRO A 237 9.03 11.09 5.03
N GLY A 238 10.38 10.97 5.04
CA GLY A 238 11.28 12.10 5.27
C GLY A 238 11.28 13.11 4.12
N ALA A 239 11.47 12.66 2.89
CA ALA A 239 11.41 13.52 1.71
C ALA A 239 10.00 14.08 1.50
N ARG A 240 8.97 13.28 1.77
CA ARG A 240 7.57 13.70 1.71
C ARG A 240 7.27 14.82 2.72
N ALA A 241 7.79 14.74 3.95
CA ALA A 241 7.65 15.81 4.95
C ALA A 241 8.22 17.14 4.46
N GLN A 242 9.43 17.11 3.85
CA GLN A 242 10.06 18.31 3.28
C GLN A 242 9.21 18.93 2.15
N ARG A 243 8.56 18.09 1.33
CA ARG A 243 7.65 18.55 0.28
C ARG A 243 6.41 19.21 0.88
N MET A 244 5.83 18.63 1.92
CA MET A 244 4.64 19.18 2.59
C MET A 244 4.92 20.51 3.31
N ASP A 245 6.14 20.75 3.79
CA ASP A 245 6.52 22.06 4.34
C ASP A 245 6.46 23.20 3.31
N LYS A 246 6.75 22.89 2.06
CA LYS A 246 6.72 23.87 0.96
C LYS A 246 5.31 24.06 0.38
N ALA A 247 4.39 23.15 0.65
CA ALA A 247 3.02 23.14 0.11
C ALA A 247 1.97 23.82 1.00
N LYS A 248 2.38 24.38 2.15
CA LYS A 248 1.51 25.04 3.15
C LYS A 248 0.78 26.25 2.60
#